data_65caace4b3829c5927f2b2fbb0607422
#
_entry.id   65caace4b3829c5927f2b2fbb0607422
#
_cell.length_a   1.000
_cell.length_b   1.000
_cell.length_c   1.000
_cell.angle_alpha   90.00
_cell.angle_beta   90.00
_cell.angle_gamma   90.00
#
_symmetry.space_group_name_H-M   'P 1'
#
loop_
_entity.id
_entity.type
_entity.pdbx_description
1 polymer ?
#
loop_
_entity_poly.entity_id
_entity_poly.type
_entity_poly.pdbx_seq_one_letter_code
_entity_poly.pdbx_strand_id
1 'polypeptide(L)'
;MTNKVWFITGSSKGFGRVWAEAALARGDRVAATARDAGTLADLVGTYGDRIAAIKLDVTDKKAVDAAVAEAHKRFGRLDIVINNAGYGHFGAIEEVSEQEARDQIEANVFGALWVTQAALPIMRAQRSGHIIQISSIGGVNAFASLGLYHASKWALEAFSQSLSIEVAEFGILVTLVEPGGFSTDWAGPSAKVSQPIEAYAPARAKMAERRANSVAGDPEATGPAMLAIVDAAEPPLRVFFGDGGLPMIKQEYANRIATWEKWDDVSIMAQGAKKNRKANA
;
A
#
# COMPACT_ATOMS: atom_id res chain seq x y z
N MET A 1 -18.43 -9.30 -19.73
CA MET A 1 -17.54 -8.78 -18.67
C MET A 1 -18.30 -7.67 -17.96
N THR A 2 -18.48 -7.76 -16.65
CA THR A 2 -19.13 -6.70 -15.88
C THR A 2 -18.13 -5.55 -15.75
N ASN A 3 -18.49 -4.32 -16.18
CA ASN A 3 -17.67 -3.14 -16.04
C ASN A 3 -17.49 -2.82 -14.54
N LYS A 4 -16.32 -3.12 -13.99
CA LYS A 4 -15.99 -2.88 -12.56
C LYS A 4 -15.87 -1.38 -12.30
N VAL A 5 -16.15 -0.96 -11.07
CA VAL A 5 -15.95 0.40 -10.59
C VAL A 5 -14.76 0.42 -9.65
N TRP A 6 -13.77 1.23 -9.99
CA TRP A 6 -12.53 1.38 -9.23
C TRP A 6 -12.51 2.72 -8.49
N PHE A 7 -11.99 2.73 -7.28
CA PHE A 7 -11.59 3.92 -6.55
C PHE A 7 -10.08 3.85 -6.31
N ILE A 8 -9.31 4.77 -6.89
CA ILE A 8 -7.85 4.71 -6.85
C ILE A 8 -7.31 6.00 -6.22
N THR A 9 -6.54 5.88 -5.12
CA THR A 9 -5.90 7.02 -4.51
C THR A 9 -4.53 7.30 -5.13
N GLY A 10 -4.20 8.61 -5.33
CA GLY A 10 -2.91 9.01 -5.89
C GLY A 10 -2.74 8.66 -7.37
N SER A 11 -3.73 9.00 -8.20
CA SER A 11 -3.79 8.61 -9.63
C SER A 11 -3.13 9.63 -10.57
N SER A 12 -2.47 10.69 -10.07
CA SER A 12 -1.88 11.73 -10.94
C SER A 12 -0.65 11.24 -11.70
N LYS A 13 0.07 10.24 -11.19
CA LYS A 13 1.32 9.71 -11.76
C LYS A 13 1.64 8.32 -11.20
N GLY A 14 2.71 7.70 -11.74
CA GLY A 14 3.22 6.40 -11.29
C GLY A 14 2.18 5.31 -11.33
N PHE A 15 2.24 4.37 -10.42
CA PHE A 15 1.36 3.20 -10.40
C PHE A 15 -0.13 3.53 -10.43
N GLY A 16 -0.59 4.50 -9.63
CA GLY A 16 -2.00 4.86 -9.60
C GLY A 16 -2.51 5.36 -10.94
N ARG A 17 -1.67 6.05 -11.72
CA ARG A 17 -1.96 6.48 -13.08
C ARG A 17 -2.04 5.30 -14.04
N VAL A 18 -1.04 4.43 -14.04
CA VAL A 18 -0.98 3.23 -14.87
C VAL A 18 -2.20 2.34 -14.65
N TRP A 19 -2.59 2.12 -13.40
CA TRP A 19 -3.75 1.27 -13.10
C TRP A 19 -5.09 1.91 -13.45
N ALA A 20 -5.20 3.24 -13.32
CA ALA A 20 -6.38 3.97 -13.78
C ALA A 20 -6.53 3.85 -15.29
N GLU A 21 -5.45 4.02 -16.06
CA GLU A 21 -5.42 3.87 -17.51
C GLU A 21 -5.74 2.44 -17.94
N ALA A 22 -5.14 1.43 -17.31
CA ALA A 22 -5.38 0.03 -17.60
C ALA A 22 -6.87 -0.36 -17.37
N ALA A 23 -7.47 0.09 -16.28
CA ALA A 23 -8.88 -0.14 -15.98
C ALA A 23 -9.79 0.56 -17.01
N LEU A 24 -9.52 1.83 -17.31
CA LEU A 24 -10.30 2.60 -18.29
C LEU A 24 -10.18 2.05 -19.72
N ALA A 25 -8.98 1.64 -20.14
CA ALA A 25 -8.73 1.03 -21.44
C ALA A 25 -9.49 -0.29 -21.62
N ARG A 26 -9.63 -1.06 -20.53
CA ARG A 26 -10.42 -2.31 -20.50
C ARG A 26 -11.94 -2.06 -20.57
N GLY A 27 -12.39 -0.84 -20.35
CA GLY A 27 -13.82 -0.48 -20.34
C GLY A 27 -14.44 -0.34 -18.95
N ASP A 28 -13.66 -0.45 -17.89
CA ASP A 28 -14.10 -0.22 -16.51
C ASP A 28 -14.35 1.28 -16.25
N ARG A 29 -14.91 1.59 -15.08
CA ARG A 29 -15.15 2.95 -14.59
C ARG A 29 -14.22 3.25 -13.42
N VAL A 30 -13.64 4.45 -13.37
CA VAL A 30 -12.64 4.81 -12.39
C VAL A 30 -12.98 6.14 -11.70
N ALA A 31 -13.07 6.12 -10.38
CA ALA A 31 -12.93 7.30 -9.54
C ALA A 31 -11.43 7.48 -9.24
N ALA A 32 -10.78 8.32 -10.03
CA ALA A 32 -9.36 8.63 -9.92
C ALA A 32 -9.18 9.83 -9.00
N THR A 33 -8.35 9.69 -7.94
CA THR A 33 -8.17 10.79 -6.99
C THR A 33 -6.75 11.34 -7.01
N ALA A 34 -6.63 12.65 -6.84
CA ALA A 34 -5.37 13.37 -6.74
C ALA A 34 -5.54 14.63 -5.87
N ARG A 35 -4.45 15.12 -5.26
CA ARG A 35 -4.47 16.41 -4.53
C ARG A 35 -4.81 17.59 -5.45
N ASP A 36 -4.39 17.50 -6.71
CA ASP A 36 -4.82 18.38 -7.79
C ASP A 36 -5.52 17.54 -8.87
N ALA A 37 -6.85 17.61 -8.93
CA ALA A 37 -7.66 16.89 -9.90
C ALA A 37 -7.42 17.35 -11.35
N GLY A 38 -6.88 18.56 -11.55
CA GLY A 38 -6.50 19.07 -12.88
C GLY A 38 -5.43 18.20 -13.56
N THR A 39 -4.62 17.49 -12.79
CA THR A 39 -3.62 16.54 -13.32
C THR A 39 -4.22 15.31 -14.01
N LEU A 40 -5.53 15.12 -13.93
CA LEU A 40 -6.29 14.02 -14.54
C LEU A 40 -7.12 14.48 -15.74
N ALA A 41 -7.00 15.75 -16.17
CA ALA A 41 -7.85 16.36 -17.22
C ALA A 41 -7.77 15.63 -18.58
N ASP A 42 -6.60 15.13 -18.93
CA ASP A 42 -6.39 14.35 -20.16
C ASP A 42 -7.11 13.00 -20.13
N LEU A 43 -7.14 12.32 -18.99
CA LEU A 43 -7.95 11.10 -18.82
C LEU A 43 -9.44 11.41 -18.90
N VAL A 44 -9.89 12.53 -18.29
CA VAL A 44 -11.28 12.96 -18.40
C VAL A 44 -11.66 13.25 -19.86
N GLY A 45 -10.76 13.93 -20.58
CA GLY A 45 -10.97 14.21 -22.02
C GLY A 45 -11.05 12.93 -22.86
N THR A 46 -10.25 11.92 -22.54
CA THR A 46 -10.20 10.67 -23.29
C THR A 46 -11.35 9.72 -22.97
N TYR A 47 -11.73 9.60 -21.71
CA TYR A 47 -12.63 8.55 -21.22
C TYR A 47 -14.03 9.05 -20.81
N GLY A 48 -14.25 10.36 -20.78
CA GLY A 48 -15.57 10.98 -20.55
C GLY A 48 -16.27 10.48 -19.28
N ASP A 49 -17.47 9.96 -19.44
CA ASP A 49 -18.31 9.51 -18.30
C ASP A 49 -17.78 8.29 -17.55
N ARG A 50 -16.78 7.60 -18.06
CA ARG A 50 -16.17 6.44 -17.39
C ARG A 50 -15.19 6.81 -16.30
N ILE A 51 -14.79 8.08 -16.20
CA ILE A 51 -13.89 8.57 -15.15
C ILE A 51 -14.56 9.67 -14.33
N ALA A 52 -14.31 9.67 -13.03
CA ALA A 52 -14.52 10.80 -12.13
C ALA A 52 -13.16 11.22 -11.56
N ALA A 53 -12.72 12.43 -11.89
CA ALA A 53 -11.51 13.03 -11.32
C ALA A 53 -11.89 13.76 -10.03
N ILE A 54 -11.47 13.23 -8.88
CA ILE A 54 -11.86 13.72 -7.56
C ILE A 54 -10.64 14.31 -6.84
N LYS A 55 -10.76 15.55 -6.36
CA LYS A 55 -9.72 16.14 -5.50
C LYS A 55 -9.73 15.46 -4.13
N LEU A 56 -8.57 14.91 -3.73
CA LEU A 56 -8.42 14.23 -2.45
C LEU A 56 -7.01 14.35 -1.91
N ASP A 57 -6.91 14.82 -0.67
CA ASP A 57 -5.78 14.56 0.21
C ASP A 57 -6.22 13.47 1.21
N VAL A 58 -5.53 12.32 1.20
CA VAL A 58 -5.90 11.17 2.05
C VAL A 58 -5.67 11.41 3.54
N THR A 59 -4.94 12.46 3.91
CA THR A 59 -4.73 12.87 5.30
C THR A 59 -5.94 13.61 5.89
N ASP A 60 -6.86 14.09 5.06
CA ASP A 60 -8.12 14.67 5.50
C ASP A 60 -9.25 13.63 5.48
N LYS A 61 -9.55 13.07 6.66
CA LYS A 61 -10.61 12.06 6.79
C LYS A 61 -11.96 12.51 6.25
N LYS A 62 -12.34 13.79 6.44
CA LYS A 62 -13.64 14.29 5.94
C LYS A 62 -13.65 14.35 4.42
N ALA A 63 -12.52 14.76 3.81
CA ALA A 63 -12.36 14.74 2.36
C ALA A 63 -12.40 13.30 1.82
N VAL A 64 -11.82 12.32 2.52
CA VAL A 64 -11.91 10.90 2.18
C VAL A 64 -13.35 10.42 2.19
N ASP A 65 -14.11 10.65 3.27
CA ASP A 65 -15.50 10.25 3.40
C ASP A 65 -16.34 10.85 2.25
N ALA A 66 -16.14 12.13 1.93
CA ALA A 66 -16.82 12.81 0.83
C ALA A 66 -16.45 12.24 -0.54
N ALA A 67 -15.16 11.98 -0.81
CA ALA A 67 -14.68 11.46 -2.09
C ALA A 67 -15.21 10.04 -2.38
N VAL A 68 -15.24 9.17 -1.36
CA VAL A 68 -15.79 7.81 -1.48
C VAL A 68 -17.31 7.87 -1.72
N ALA A 69 -18.03 8.75 -1.00
CA ALA A 69 -19.46 8.95 -1.21
C ALA A 69 -19.78 9.51 -2.60
N GLU A 70 -18.97 10.45 -3.13
CA GLU A 70 -19.08 10.99 -4.48
C GLU A 70 -18.89 9.90 -5.54
N ALA A 71 -17.84 9.08 -5.41
CA ALA A 71 -17.60 7.96 -6.31
C ALA A 71 -18.75 6.95 -6.32
N HIS A 72 -19.27 6.61 -5.13
CA HIS A 72 -20.43 5.72 -5.02
C HIS A 72 -21.69 6.34 -5.62
N LYS A 73 -21.96 7.63 -5.37
CA LYS A 73 -23.09 8.36 -5.99
C LYS A 73 -22.98 8.39 -7.51
N ARG A 74 -21.78 8.60 -8.06
CA ARG A 74 -21.53 8.69 -9.51
C ARG A 74 -21.71 7.35 -10.22
N PHE A 75 -21.24 6.26 -9.63
CA PHE A 75 -21.16 4.97 -10.31
C PHE A 75 -22.09 3.88 -9.74
N GLY A 76 -22.74 4.12 -8.59
CA GLY A 76 -23.71 3.23 -7.96
C GLY A 76 -23.12 2.05 -7.21
N ARG A 77 -21.80 1.84 -7.29
CA ARG A 77 -21.08 0.74 -6.62
C ARG A 77 -19.59 1.03 -6.49
N LEU A 78 -18.89 0.24 -5.68
CA LEU A 78 -17.43 0.19 -5.61
C LEU A 78 -17.00 -1.28 -5.62
N ASP A 79 -16.30 -1.69 -6.68
CA ASP A 79 -15.82 -3.07 -6.81
C ASP A 79 -14.38 -3.22 -6.34
N ILE A 80 -13.52 -2.25 -6.70
CA ILE A 80 -12.10 -2.25 -6.44
C ILE A 80 -11.73 -0.94 -5.76
N VAL A 81 -11.06 -1.02 -4.63
CA VAL A 81 -10.46 0.15 -3.95
C VAL A 81 -8.96 -0.06 -3.87
N ILE A 82 -8.19 0.86 -4.46
CA ILE A 82 -6.72 0.82 -4.41
C ILE A 82 -6.20 1.96 -3.54
N ASN A 83 -5.65 1.61 -2.40
CA ASN A 83 -4.93 2.51 -1.52
C ASN A 83 -3.48 2.62 -2.00
N ASN A 84 -3.24 3.51 -2.97
CA ASN A 84 -1.93 3.74 -3.56
C ASN A 84 -1.28 5.05 -3.09
N ALA A 85 -2.05 6.04 -2.67
CA ALA A 85 -1.49 7.29 -2.18
C ALA A 85 -0.50 7.07 -1.03
N GLY A 86 0.70 7.61 -1.17
CA GLY A 86 1.79 7.47 -0.22
C GLY A 86 3.11 7.95 -0.81
N TYR A 87 4.13 8.07 0.03
CA TYR A 87 5.45 8.51 -0.39
C TYR A 87 6.55 7.81 0.40
N GLY A 88 7.78 7.84 -0.13
CA GLY A 88 8.98 7.36 0.55
C GLY A 88 9.61 8.45 1.39
N HIS A 89 10.10 8.08 2.58
CA HIS A 89 10.89 8.95 3.45
C HIS A 89 12.28 8.36 3.65
N PHE A 90 13.30 9.13 3.33
CA PHE A 90 14.71 8.75 3.43
C PHE A 90 15.37 9.51 4.59
N GLY A 91 16.00 8.76 5.48
CA GLY A 91 16.75 9.25 6.64
C GLY A 91 17.07 8.10 7.58
N ALA A 92 18.19 8.18 8.30
CA ALA A 92 18.45 7.31 9.44
C ALA A 92 17.40 7.62 10.54
N ILE A 93 17.12 6.67 11.42
CA ILE A 93 16.08 6.85 12.47
C ILE A 93 16.35 8.10 13.31
N GLU A 94 17.60 8.40 13.62
CA GLU A 94 18.01 9.58 14.40
C GLU A 94 17.84 10.90 13.63
N GLU A 95 17.82 10.86 12.31
CA GLU A 95 17.65 12.04 11.44
C GLU A 95 16.19 12.49 11.34
N VAL A 96 15.23 11.61 11.65
CA VAL A 96 13.81 11.86 11.43
C VAL A 96 13.25 12.80 12.49
N SER A 97 12.71 13.93 12.08
CA SER A 97 11.98 14.84 12.96
C SER A 97 10.60 14.30 13.36
N GLU A 98 10.04 14.84 14.45
CA GLU A 98 8.68 14.47 14.90
C GLU A 98 7.63 14.73 13.81
N GLN A 99 7.70 15.87 13.12
CA GLN A 99 6.73 16.22 12.08
C GLN A 99 6.82 15.28 10.88
N GLU A 100 8.04 14.95 10.44
CA GLU A 100 8.24 13.98 9.35
C GLU A 100 7.69 12.60 9.71
N ALA A 101 7.87 12.18 10.97
CA ALA A 101 7.34 10.92 11.46
C ALA A 101 5.80 10.90 11.42
N ARG A 102 5.16 11.98 11.91
CA ARG A 102 3.70 12.11 11.90
C ARG A 102 3.16 12.14 10.48
N ASP A 103 3.73 12.97 9.60
CA ASP A 103 3.28 13.11 8.21
C ASP A 103 3.38 11.79 7.43
N GLN A 104 4.44 11.00 7.66
CA GLN A 104 4.62 9.72 6.99
C GLN A 104 3.55 8.71 7.41
N ILE A 105 3.26 8.62 8.71
CA ILE A 105 2.23 7.72 9.24
C ILE A 105 0.84 8.20 8.83
N GLU A 106 0.59 9.51 8.88
CA GLU A 106 -0.70 10.09 8.47
C GLU A 106 -1.03 9.74 7.03
N ALA A 107 -0.08 9.93 6.10
CA ALA A 107 -0.33 9.65 4.69
C ALA A 107 -0.39 8.14 4.38
N ASN A 108 0.64 7.38 4.82
CA ASN A 108 0.82 5.99 4.37
C ASN A 108 -0.02 4.97 5.14
N VAL A 109 -0.43 5.30 6.37
CA VAL A 109 -1.18 4.38 7.25
C VAL A 109 -2.60 4.87 7.43
N PHE A 110 -2.78 6.06 8.02
CA PHE A 110 -4.12 6.56 8.32
C PHE A 110 -4.89 6.91 7.04
N GLY A 111 -4.23 7.46 6.01
CA GLY A 111 -4.88 7.69 4.72
C GLY A 111 -5.50 6.43 4.13
N ALA A 112 -4.75 5.32 4.12
CA ALA A 112 -5.26 4.03 3.66
C ALA A 112 -6.36 3.47 4.57
N LEU A 113 -6.23 3.67 5.89
CA LEU A 113 -7.26 3.26 6.86
C LEU A 113 -8.57 4.01 6.65
N TRP A 114 -8.53 5.34 6.48
CA TRP A 114 -9.73 6.15 6.27
C TRP A 114 -10.48 5.77 5.00
N VAL A 115 -9.77 5.59 3.89
CA VAL A 115 -10.37 5.13 2.62
C VAL A 115 -10.98 3.75 2.76
N THR A 116 -10.28 2.84 3.43
CA THR A 116 -10.78 1.49 3.72
C THR A 116 -12.07 1.55 4.53
N GLN A 117 -12.08 2.32 5.63
CA GLN A 117 -13.26 2.49 6.49
C GLN A 117 -14.46 3.10 5.75
N ALA A 118 -14.22 4.08 4.86
CA ALA A 118 -15.27 4.71 4.07
C ALA A 118 -15.86 3.76 3.02
N ALA A 119 -15.05 2.87 2.43
CA ALA A 119 -15.48 1.93 1.39
C ALA A 119 -16.20 0.70 1.96
N LEU A 120 -15.81 0.22 3.14
CA LEU A 120 -16.32 -1.02 3.73
C LEU A 120 -17.84 -1.08 3.88
N PRO A 121 -18.57 -0.04 4.35
CA PRO A 121 -20.03 -0.10 4.42
C PRO A 121 -20.70 -0.35 3.08
N ILE A 122 -20.15 0.23 2.01
CA ILE A 122 -20.64 0.07 0.64
C ILE A 122 -20.40 -1.36 0.18
N MET A 123 -19.17 -1.85 0.28
CA MET A 123 -18.80 -3.21 -0.14
C MET A 123 -19.52 -4.28 0.68
N ARG A 124 -19.71 -4.06 1.99
CA ARG A 124 -20.47 -4.96 2.86
C ARG A 124 -21.95 -5.05 2.45
N ALA A 125 -22.57 -3.92 2.10
CA ALA A 125 -23.94 -3.91 1.57
C ALA A 125 -24.04 -4.62 0.23
N GLN A 126 -23.00 -4.51 -0.63
CA GLN A 126 -22.90 -5.21 -1.91
C GLN A 126 -22.65 -6.71 -1.75
N ARG A 127 -22.17 -7.17 -0.59
CA ARG A 127 -21.65 -8.54 -0.37
C ARG A 127 -20.52 -8.90 -1.33
N SER A 128 -19.77 -7.91 -1.77
CA SER A 128 -18.64 -8.06 -2.70
C SER A 128 -17.77 -6.82 -2.69
N GLY A 129 -16.49 -6.99 -2.98
CA GLY A 129 -15.51 -5.93 -3.13
C GLY A 129 -14.09 -6.47 -3.05
N HIS A 130 -13.12 -5.69 -3.50
CA HIS A 130 -11.70 -6.02 -3.39
C HIS A 130 -10.92 -4.78 -2.97
N ILE A 131 -10.32 -4.82 -1.80
CA ILE A 131 -9.45 -3.77 -1.27
C ILE A 131 -8.01 -4.16 -1.56
N ILE A 132 -7.31 -3.32 -2.31
CA ILE A 132 -5.90 -3.52 -2.69
C ILE A 132 -5.07 -2.44 -2.00
N GLN A 133 -4.15 -2.89 -1.16
CA GLN A 133 -3.24 -2.04 -0.40
C GLN A 133 -1.86 -2.05 -1.06
N ILE A 134 -1.35 -0.89 -1.41
CA ILE A 134 -0.01 -0.81 -2.00
C ILE A 134 1.01 -0.70 -0.88
N SER A 135 1.53 -1.87 -0.52
CA SER A 135 2.61 -2.05 0.43
C SER A 135 3.97 -1.82 -0.26
N SER A 136 4.93 -2.63 0.04
CA SER A 136 6.28 -2.64 -0.53
C SER A 136 6.99 -3.92 -0.07
N ILE A 137 8.06 -4.32 -0.77
CA ILE A 137 9.05 -5.23 -0.18
C ILE A 137 9.55 -4.71 1.18
N GLY A 138 9.54 -3.39 1.38
CA GLY A 138 9.82 -2.73 2.65
C GLY A 138 8.74 -2.89 3.72
N GLY A 139 7.59 -3.50 3.42
CA GLY A 139 6.56 -3.90 4.39
C GLY A 139 6.82 -5.27 5.03
N VAL A 140 7.71 -6.07 4.44
CA VAL A 140 8.07 -7.42 4.90
C VAL A 140 9.57 -7.60 5.15
N ASN A 141 10.37 -6.57 4.83
CA ASN A 141 11.80 -6.46 5.13
C ASN A 141 12.17 -5.02 5.44
N ALA A 142 13.36 -4.78 6.00
CA ALA A 142 13.84 -3.44 6.35
C ALA A 142 15.27 -3.19 5.85
N PHE A 143 15.53 -1.94 5.44
CA PHE A 143 16.82 -1.47 4.95
C PHE A 143 17.24 -0.21 5.70
N ALA A 144 18.53 0.05 5.81
CA ALA A 144 19.03 1.30 6.40
C ALA A 144 18.47 2.53 5.66
N SER A 145 18.34 3.64 6.37
CA SER A 145 17.86 4.93 5.85
C SER A 145 16.42 4.98 5.32
N LEU A 146 15.61 3.97 5.60
CA LEU A 146 14.19 3.88 5.23
C LEU A 146 13.31 3.42 6.40
N GLY A 147 13.82 3.49 7.64
CA GLY A 147 13.15 2.91 8.80
C GLY A 147 11.73 3.41 9.03
N LEU A 148 11.50 4.72 8.90
CA LEU A 148 10.16 5.30 9.06
C LEU A 148 9.19 4.84 7.95
N TYR A 149 9.66 4.83 6.70
CA TYR A 149 8.87 4.31 5.58
C TYR A 149 8.51 2.83 5.80
N HIS A 150 9.47 2.00 6.20
CA HIS A 150 9.21 0.60 6.50
C HIS A 150 8.19 0.45 7.63
N ALA A 151 8.32 1.21 8.72
CA ALA A 151 7.34 1.20 9.81
C ALA A 151 5.92 1.46 9.31
N SER A 152 5.75 2.42 8.38
CA SER A 152 4.45 2.70 7.77
C SER A 152 3.91 1.54 6.93
N LYS A 153 4.79 0.85 6.17
CA LYS A 153 4.37 -0.29 5.34
C LYS A 153 4.13 -1.55 6.17
N TRP A 154 4.90 -1.78 7.24
CA TRP A 154 4.64 -2.85 8.20
C TRP A 154 3.30 -2.66 8.93
N ALA A 155 2.93 -1.42 9.28
CA ALA A 155 1.62 -1.12 9.84
C ALA A 155 0.50 -1.44 8.84
N LEU A 156 0.69 -1.08 7.56
CA LEU A 156 -0.26 -1.39 6.48
C LEU A 156 -0.43 -2.91 6.30
N GLU A 157 0.67 -3.68 6.32
CA GLU A 157 0.65 -5.14 6.27
C GLU A 157 -0.18 -5.74 7.41
N ALA A 158 0.09 -5.31 8.64
CA ALA A 158 -0.55 -5.86 9.83
C ALA A 158 -2.06 -5.62 9.83
N PHE A 159 -2.51 -4.37 9.61
CA PHE A 159 -3.94 -4.09 9.63
C PHE A 159 -4.68 -4.73 8.44
N SER A 160 -4.02 -4.85 7.28
CA SER A 160 -4.64 -5.48 6.11
C SER A 160 -4.80 -6.99 6.28
N GLN A 161 -3.86 -7.63 6.95
CA GLN A 161 -4.01 -9.04 7.32
C GLN A 161 -5.17 -9.26 8.29
N SER A 162 -5.32 -8.41 9.32
CA SER A 162 -6.47 -8.46 10.22
C SER A 162 -7.77 -8.23 9.46
N LEU A 163 -7.80 -7.19 8.63
CA LEU A 163 -8.96 -6.85 7.79
C LEU A 163 -9.39 -8.04 6.91
N SER A 164 -8.45 -8.76 6.30
CA SER A 164 -8.79 -9.89 5.42
C SER A 164 -9.59 -10.98 6.13
N ILE A 165 -9.33 -11.18 7.43
CA ILE A 165 -10.05 -12.13 8.27
C ILE A 165 -11.43 -11.57 8.65
N GLU A 166 -11.49 -10.29 9.03
CA GLU A 166 -12.71 -9.61 9.49
C GLU A 166 -13.78 -9.49 8.41
N VAL A 167 -13.39 -9.33 7.14
CA VAL A 167 -14.31 -9.05 6.03
C VAL A 167 -14.62 -10.26 5.15
N ALA A 168 -13.99 -11.40 5.40
CA ALA A 168 -14.13 -12.60 4.57
C ALA A 168 -15.59 -13.07 4.44
N GLU A 169 -16.35 -13.08 5.55
CA GLU A 169 -17.77 -13.47 5.54
C GLU A 169 -18.70 -12.50 4.80
N PHE A 170 -18.21 -11.30 4.48
CA PHE A 170 -18.95 -10.34 3.66
C PHE A 170 -18.66 -10.47 2.16
N GLY A 171 -17.80 -11.42 1.75
CA GLY A 171 -17.38 -11.60 0.36
C GLY A 171 -16.46 -10.48 -0.12
N ILE A 172 -15.76 -9.81 0.80
CA ILE A 172 -14.79 -8.75 0.49
C ILE A 172 -13.38 -9.36 0.52
N LEU A 173 -12.63 -9.13 -0.56
CA LEU A 173 -11.27 -9.59 -0.72
C LEU A 173 -10.27 -8.50 -0.31
N VAL A 174 -9.10 -8.91 0.15
CA VAL A 174 -8.00 -7.99 0.50
C VAL A 174 -6.72 -8.53 -0.12
N THR A 175 -5.99 -7.67 -0.84
CA THR A 175 -4.66 -7.99 -1.38
C THR A 175 -3.67 -6.90 -1.04
N LEU A 176 -2.51 -7.29 -0.54
CA LEU A 176 -1.33 -6.45 -0.39
C LEU A 176 -0.43 -6.66 -1.59
N VAL A 177 -0.20 -5.61 -2.36
CA VAL A 177 0.81 -5.61 -3.43
C VAL A 177 2.11 -5.08 -2.83
N GLU A 178 3.19 -5.83 -3.01
CA GLU A 178 4.50 -5.58 -2.41
C GLU A 178 5.54 -5.29 -3.52
N PRO A 179 5.57 -4.05 -4.08
CA PRO A 179 6.52 -3.72 -5.13
C PRO A 179 7.96 -3.71 -4.62
N GLY A 180 8.87 -4.18 -5.48
CA GLY A 180 10.30 -3.90 -5.39
C GLY A 180 10.65 -2.50 -5.91
N GLY A 181 11.84 -2.35 -6.51
CA GLY A 181 12.25 -1.11 -7.16
C GLY A 181 11.62 -0.97 -8.54
N PHE A 182 10.95 0.16 -8.82
CA PHE A 182 10.38 0.52 -10.11
C PHE A 182 10.79 1.93 -10.53
N SER A 183 10.83 2.20 -11.84
CA SER A 183 11.15 3.50 -12.43
C SER A 183 9.98 4.48 -12.27
N THR A 184 9.69 4.88 -11.03
CA THR A 184 8.65 5.85 -10.68
C THR A 184 9.24 7.05 -9.96
N ASP A 185 8.46 8.13 -9.80
CA ASP A 185 8.84 9.32 -9.01
C ASP A 185 8.97 9.04 -7.50
N TRP A 186 8.69 7.83 -7.05
CA TRP A 186 8.64 7.50 -5.62
C TRP A 186 9.95 7.81 -4.89
N ALA A 187 11.08 7.55 -5.52
CA ALA A 187 12.40 7.78 -4.96
C ALA A 187 13.08 9.04 -5.57
N GLY A 188 12.32 9.86 -6.27
CA GLY A 188 12.70 11.13 -6.87
C GLY A 188 11.94 12.30 -6.25
N PRO A 189 11.28 13.14 -7.06
CA PRO A 189 10.62 14.37 -6.58
C PRO A 189 9.51 14.16 -5.55
N SER A 190 8.94 12.96 -5.44
CA SER A 190 7.92 12.62 -4.44
C SER A 190 8.50 12.23 -3.08
N ALA A 191 9.78 11.89 -3.01
CA ALA A 191 10.44 11.47 -1.78
C ALA A 191 10.61 12.65 -0.81
N LYS A 192 10.55 12.36 0.48
CA LYS A 192 11.00 13.23 1.55
C LYS A 192 12.36 12.76 2.04
N VAL A 193 13.20 13.68 2.46
CA VAL A 193 14.54 13.38 2.96
C VAL A 193 14.78 14.21 4.22
N SER A 194 15.13 13.54 5.32
CA SER A 194 15.48 14.21 6.57
C SER A 194 16.82 14.95 6.46
N GLN A 195 17.02 15.93 7.34
CA GLN A 195 18.31 16.62 7.45
C GLN A 195 19.42 15.62 7.83
N PRO A 196 20.47 15.48 6.99
CA PRO A 196 21.47 14.45 7.19
C PRO A 196 22.40 14.74 8.37
N ILE A 197 22.70 13.71 9.16
CA ILE A 197 23.75 13.70 10.18
C ILE A 197 25.00 13.06 9.58
N GLU A 198 26.17 13.69 9.72
CA GLU A 198 27.41 13.23 9.07
C GLU A 198 27.82 11.81 9.48
N ALA A 199 27.55 11.44 10.73
CA ALA A 199 27.86 10.08 11.24
C ALA A 199 27.21 8.96 10.40
N TYR A 200 26.10 9.23 9.70
CA TYR A 200 25.41 8.26 8.83
C TYR A 200 25.81 8.33 7.35
N ALA A 201 26.77 9.18 6.98
CA ALA A 201 27.23 9.31 5.60
C ALA A 201 27.68 7.97 4.98
N PRO A 202 28.43 7.10 5.66
CA PRO A 202 28.82 5.80 5.11
C PRO A 202 27.61 4.89 4.81
N ALA A 203 26.61 4.88 5.66
CA ALA A 203 25.37 4.10 5.44
C ALA A 203 24.59 4.61 4.24
N ARG A 204 24.46 5.94 4.10
CA ARG A 204 23.82 6.58 2.94
C ARG A 204 24.56 6.27 1.63
N ALA A 205 25.90 6.34 1.62
CA ALA A 205 26.72 6.02 0.46
C ALA A 205 26.49 4.57 0.00
N LYS A 206 26.52 3.61 0.93
CA LYS A 206 26.23 2.20 0.65
C LYS A 206 24.82 1.98 0.10
N MET A 207 23.85 2.70 0.61
CA MET A 207 22.46 2.65 0.10
C MET A 207 22.36 3.21 -1.32
N ALA A 208 23.01 4.35 -1.59
CA ALA A 208 23.06 4.96 -2.91
C ALA A 208 23.74 4.04 -3.94
N GLU A 209 24.86 3.42 -3.60
CA GLU A 209 25.56 2.44 -4.43
C GLU A 209 24.65 1.23 -4.75
N ARG A 210 24.01 0.66 -3.72
CA ARG A 210 23.08 -0.45 -3.90
C ARG A 210 21.94 -0.10 -4.85
N ARG A 211 21.41 1.12 -4.73
CA ARG A 211 20.35 1.60 -5.61
C ARG A 211 20.84 1.84 -7.04
N ALA A 212 22.03 2.40 -7.23
CA ALA A 212 22.63 2.62 -8.55
C ALA A 212 22.87 1.30 -9.31
N ASN A 213 23.16 0.22 -8.58
CA ASN A 213 23.40 -1.12 -9.13
C ASN A 213 22.11 -1.97 -9.25
N SER A 214 20.94 -1.45 -8.88
CA SER A 214 19.67 -2.16 -9.01
C SER A 214 19.03 -1.90 -10.37
N VAL A 215 18.41 -2.93 -10.94
CA VAL A 215 17.54 -2.79 -12.12
C VAL A 215 16.15 -2.45 -11.65
N ALA A 216 15.62 -1.32 -12.11
CA ALA A 216 14.26 -0.90 -11.79
C ALA A 216 13.25 -1.55 -12.76
N GLY A 217 12.12 -2.02 -12.24
CA GLY A 217 11.02 -2.52 -13.06
C GLY A 217 10.34 -1.39 -13.84
N ASP A 218 9.67 -1.76 -14.91
CA ASP A 218 8.84 -0.87 -15.72
C ASP A 218 7.45 -0.71 -15.04
N PRO A 219 7.03 0.51 -14.65
CA PRO A 219 5.72 0.74 -14.08
C PRO A 219 4.56 0.31 -14.99
N GLU A 220 4.70 0.47 -16.31
CA GLU A 220 3.65 0.13 -17.28
C GLU A 220 3.33 -1.37 -17.28
N ALA A 221 4.32 -2.22 -17.04
CA ALA A 221 4.13 -3.66 -16.90
C ALA A 221 3.23 -4.04 -15.71
N THR A 222 3.01 -3.13 -14.75
CA THR A 222 2.15 -3.39 -13.60
C THR A 222 0.65 -3.26 -13.92
N GLY A 223 0.28 -2.63 -15.02
CA GLY A 223 -1.12 -2.51 -15.46
C GLY A 223 -1.75 -3.89 -15.69
N PRO A 224 -1.25 -4.71 -16.62
CA PRO A 224 -1.73 -6.08 -16.82
C PRO A 224 -1.64 -6.95 -15.57
N ALA A 225 -0.58 -6.79 -14.75
CA ALA A 225 -0.44 -7.55 -13.50
C ALA A 225 -1.55 -7.21 -12.48
N MET A 226 -1.90 -5.92 -12.35
CA MET A 226 -3.01 -5.49 -11.49
C MET A 226 -4.35 -6.03 -12.00
N LEU A 227 -4.58 -6.00 -13.31
CA LEU A 227 -5.80 -6.58 -13.89
C LEU A 227 -5.89 -8.09 -13.62
N ALA A 228 -4.79 -8.81 -13.68
CA ALA A 228 -4.74 -10.25 -13.37
C ALA A 228 -5.13 -10.53 -11.90
N ILE A 229 -4.67 -9.71 -10.95
CA ILE A 229 -5.06 -9.81 -9.53
C ILE A 229 -6.56 -9.57 -9.37
N VAL A 230 -7.08 -8.52 -9.99
CA VAL A 230 -8.50 -8.12 -9.89
C VAL A 230 -9.44 -9.15 -10.52
N ASP A 231 -8.97 -9.89 -11.51
CA ASP A 231 -9.77 -10.89 -12.22
C ASP A 231 -9.58 -12.32 -11.70
N ALA A 232 -8.63 -12.52 -10.77
CA ALA A 232 -8.45 -13.81 -10.14
C ALA A 232 -9.69 -14.22 -9.33
N ALA A 233 -10.11 -15.46 -9.45
CA ALA A 233 -11.22 -16.00 -8.65
C ALA A 233 -10.88 -16.04 -7.16
N GLU A 234 -9.62 -16.34 -6.84
CA GLU A 234 -9.05 -16.36 -5.49
C GLU A 234 -7.74 -15.55 -5.48
N PRO A 235 -7.83 -14.21 -5.39
CA PRO A 235 -6.63 -13.39 -5.35
C PRO A 235 -5.84 -13.65 -4.06
N PRO A 236 -4.50 -13.61 -4.11
CA PRO A 236 -3.68 -13.83 -2.93
C PRO A 236 -3.80 -12.67 -1.95
N LEU A 237 -3.62 -12.96 -0.65
CA LEU A 237 -3.49 -11.87 0.34
C LEU A 237 -2.23 -11.01 0.09
N ARG A 238 -1.13 -11.62 -0.40
CA ARG A 238 0.15 -10.93 -0.70
C ARG A 238 0.68 -11.33 -2.05
N VAL A 239 1.21 -10.35 -2.78
CA VAL A 239 1.87 -10.58 -4.06
C VAL A 239 3.00 -9.59 -4.28
N PHE A 240 4.18 -10.10 -4.63
CA PHE A 240 5.29 -9.25 -5.06
C PHE A 240 5.09 -8.71 -6.47
N PHE A 241 5.45 -7.45 -6.67
CA PHE A 241 5.69 -6.91 -8.01
C PHE A 241 7.20 -6.74 -8.21
N GLY A 242 7.71 -7.32 -9.30
CA GLY A 242 9.14 -7.42 -9.61
C GLY A 242 9.73 -8.77 -9.18
N ASP A 243 10.85 -9.13 -9.80
CA ASP A 243 11.46 -10.45 -9.70
C ASP A 243 12.40 -10.64 -8.50
N GLY A 244 12.94 -9.53 -7.94
CA GLY A 244 13.92 -9.58 -6.85
C GLY A 244 13.32 -9.78 -5.45
N GLY A 245 11.99 -9.66 -5.27
CA GLY A 245 11.33 -9.68 -3.96
C GLY A 245 11.39 -11.05 -3.30
N LEU A 246 10.88 -12.06 -3.97
CA LEU A 246 10.72 -13.40 -3.39
C LEU A 246 12.04 -14.05 -2.93
N PRO A 247 13.15 -14.05 -3.70
CA PRO A 247 14.42 -14.60 -3.24
C PRO A 247 14.95 -13.93 -1.98
N MET A 248 14.90 -12.59 -1.93
CA MET A 248 15.37 -11.80 -0.79
C MET A 248 14.54 -12.12 0.48
N ILE A 249 13.22 -12.17 0.36
CA ILE A 249 12.34 -12.42 1.51
C ILE A 249 12.44 -13.85 2.01
N LYS A 250 12.60 -14.83 1.14
CA LYS A 250 12.88 -16.21 1.55
C LYS A 250 14.10 -16.31 2.46
N GLN A 251 15.20 -15.63 2.10
CA GLN A 251 16.42 -15.63 2.91
C GLN A 251 16.20 -14.92 4.26
N GLU A 252 15.55 -13.76 4.24
CA GLU A 252 15.29 -12.99 5.47
C GLU A 252 14.39 -13.75 6.45
N TYR A 253 13.32 -14.38 5.96
CA TYR A 253 12.42 -15.15 6.81
C TYR A 253 13.09 -16.43 7.33
N ALA A 254 13.93 -17.09 6.55
CA ALA A 254 14.74 -18.21 7.03
C ALA A 254 15.66 -17.78 8.19
N ASN A 255 16.32 -16.62 8.08
CA ASN A 255 17.16 -16.07 9.13
C ASN A 255 16.36 -15.74 10.40
N ARG A 256 15.17 -15.18 10.25
CA ARG A 256 14.26 -14.87 11.39
C ARG A 256 13.81 -16.14 12.10
N ILE A 257 13.37 -17.14 11.33
CA ILE A 257 12.92 -18.42 11.88
C ILE A 257 14.07 -19.06 12.66
N ALA A 258 15.26 -19.17 12.07
CA ALA A 258 16.43 -19.73 12.75
C ALA A 258 16.80 -18.97 14.03
N THR A 259 16.59 -17.66 14.07
CA THR A 259 16.81 -16.84 15.27
C THR A 259 15.78 -17.18 16.35
N TRP A 260 14.50 -17.29 16.02
CA TRP A 260 13.44 -17.64 16.96
C TRP A 260 13.63 -19.05 17.51
N GLU A 261 13.95 -20.03 16.66
CA GLU A 261 14.27 -21.40 17.07
C GLU A 261 15.45 -21.45 18.06
N LYS A 262 16.51 -20.69 17.76
CA LYS A 262 17.68 -20.60 18.63
C LYS A 262 17.36 -20.03 20.02
N TRP A 263 16.36 -19.16 20.13
CA TRP A 263 15.97 -18.49 21.37
C TRP A 263 14.67 -19.04 21.99
N ASP A 264 14.18 -20.19 21.52
CA ASP A 264 12.91 -20.76 21.99
C ASP A 264 12.93 -21.13 23.47
N ASP A 265 14.07 -21.61 24.00
CA ASP A 265 14.25 -21.88 25.45
C ASP A 265 13.98 -20.63 26.31
N VAL A 266 14.37 -19.44 25.83
CA VAL A 266 14.08 -18.15 26.51
C VAL A 266 12.59 -17.83 26.45
N SER A 267 11.92 -18.14 25.32
CA SER A 267 10.46 -17.97 25.17
C SER A 267 9.71 -18.88 26.16
N ILE A 268 10.14 -20.14 26.28
CA ILE A 268 9.58 -21.11 27.23
C ILE A 268 9.82 -20.65 28.68
N MET A 269 11.04 -20.17 29.00
CA MET A 269 11.38 -19.63 30.30
C MET A 269 10.48 -18.43 30.65
N ALA A 270 10.25 -17.51 29.70
CA ALA A 270 9.39 -16.34 29.89
C ALA A 270 7.91 -16.71 30.12
N GLN A 271 7.45 -17.86 29.61
CA GLN A 271 6.11 -18.38 29.89
C GLN A 271 5.91 -18.72 31.37
N GLY A 272 6.94 -19.18 32.07
CA GLY A 272 6.87 -19.65 33.46
C GLY A 272 5.92 -20.84 33.64
N ALA A 273 5.50 -21.08 34.86
CA ALA A 273 4.54 -22.14 35.17
C ALA A 273 3.17 -21.83 34.52
N LYS A 274 2.61 -22.77 33.78
CA LYS A 274 1.27 -22.63 33.12
C LYS A 274 0.21 -22.48 34.22
N LYS A 275 -0.31 -21.27 34.40
CA LYS A 275 -1.51 -21.02 35.19
C LYS A 275 -2.73 -21.29 34.30
N ASN A 276 -3.58 -22.24 34.71
CA ASN A 276 -4.84 -22.49 33.99
C ASN A 276 -5.70 -21.23 33.99
N ARG A 277 -5.98 -20.66 32.81
CA ARG A 277 -6.87 -19.50 32.64
C ARG A 277 -8.34 -19.72 33.01
N LYS A 278 -8.72 -20.97 33.42
CA LYS A 278 -10.12 -21.35 33.73
C LYS A 278 -10.58 -20.97 35.14
N ALA A 279 -9.81 -20.19 35.91
CA ALA A 279 -10.19 -19.87 37.31
C ALA A 279 -10.92 -18.53 37.49
N ASN A 280 -11.21 -17.75 36.42
CA ASN A 280 -11.86 -16.45 36.53
C ASN A 280 -12.84 -16.21 35.35
N ALA A 281 -13.80 -17.11 35.17
CA ALA A 281 -14.99 -16.86 34.36
C ALA A 281 -16.24 -17.09 35.21
#